data_42b5762b01b5c31cb8efb273eb03b122
#
_entry.id   42b5762b01b5c31cb8efb273eb03b122
#
_cell.length_a   1.000
_cell.length_b   1.000
_cell.length_c   1.000
_cell.angle_alpha   90.00
_cell.angle_beta   90.00
_cell.angle_gamma   90.00
#
_symmetry.space_group_name_H-M   'P 1'
#
loop_
_entity.id
_entity.type
_entity.pdbx_description
1 polymer ?
#
loop_
_entity_poly.entity_id
_entity_poly.type
_entity_poly.pdbx_seq_one_letter_code
_entity_poly.pdbx_strand_id
1 'polypeptide(L)'
;MKIVVIGGAGVLGSKVVQKLQDHGHDAVPASPRTGVNTLTGEGLAEVLTDADVVVDVSNSPSFDDDPVMEFFTTSTNNLVAAAKSAGVGHYVAVSIVGCDELPESGYLRAKVAQEKLIEAAGIPYSIIRATQFAEFTDAITASLTVGDEVRVPDALIQPIATQDLADEVARVAEGQPLAGIENIGGPEKVSFEQMAREVLARQGDTKTVVVDPHATYFGTPLSTNSLVTP
;
A
#
# COMPACT_ATOMS: atom_id res chain seq x y z
N MET A 1 3.98 -18.77 14.44
CA MET A 1 3.52 -18.92 13.07
C MET A 1 4.69 -18.60 12.13
N LYS A 2 4.75 -19.24 10.97
CA LYS A 2 5.58 -18.78 9.87
C LYS A 2 4.79 -17.78 9.02
N ILE A 3 5.27 -16.55 8.92
CA ILE A 3 4.61 -15.44 8.22
C ILE A 3 5.55 -14.95 7.12
N VAL A 4 5.14 -15.07 5.87
CA VAL A 4 5.94 -14.62 4.73
C VAL A 4 5.48 -13.22 4.31
N VAL A 5 6.40 -12.25 4.31
CA VAL A 5 6.11 -10.86 3.96
C VAL A 5 6.66 -10.56 2.56
N ILE A 6 5.77 -10.51 1.57
CA ILE A 6 6.09 -10.12 0.20
C ILE A 6 6.27 -8.60 0.16
N GLY A 7 7.38 -8.14 -0.42
CA GLY A 7 7.82 -6.76 -0.28
C GLY A 7 8.53 -6.49 1.05
N GLY A 8 8.95 -7.54 1.78
CA GLY A 8 9.56 -7.47 3.11
C GLY A 8 10.87 -6.68 3.22
N ALA A 9 11.49 -6.30 2.09
CA ALA A 9 12.67 -5.42 2.07
C ALA A 9 12.31 -3.94 1.80
N GLY A 10 11.03 -3.61 1.62
CA GLY A 10 10.54 -2.24 1.38
C GLY A 10 10.35 -1.43 2.66
N VAL A 11 9.91 -0.17 2.50
CA VAL A 11 9.75 0.79 3.62
C VAL A 11 8.76 0.27 4.67
N LEU A 12 7.60 -0.20 4.26
CA LEU A 12 6.60 -0.80 5.16
C LEU A 12 6.99 -2.23 5.53
N GLY A 13 7.36 -3.05 4.54
CA GLY A 13 7.57 -4.48 4.72
C GLY A 13 8.68 -4.82 5.73
N SER A 14 9.77 -4.05 5.76
CA SER A 14 10.83 -4.27 6.74
C SER A 14 10.38 -4.01 8.18
N LYS A 15 9.50 -3.04 8.39
CA LYS A 15 8.91 -2.74 9.70
C LYS A 15 7.92 -3.82 10.12
N VAL A 16 7.10 -4.32 9.18
CA VAL A 16 6.19 -5.46 9.43
C VAL A 16 6.97 -6.71 9.83
N VAL A 17 8.05 -7.04 9.08
CA VAL A 17 8.92 -8.18 9.43
C VAL A 17 9.49 -8.01 10.84
N GLN A 18 10.06 -6.84 11.14
CA GLN A 18 10.63 -6.59 12.48
C GLN A 18 9.58 -6.72 13.57
N LYS A 19 8.39 -6.12 13.39
CA LYS A 19 7.30 -6.19 14.38
C LYS A 19 6.87 -7.63 14.65
N LEU A 20 6.65 -8.43 13.59
CA LEU A 20 6.27 -9.83 13.71
C LEU A 20 7.36 -10.68 14.39
N GLN A 21 8.64 -10.39 14.12
CA GLN A 21 9.76 -11.05 14.81
C GLN A 21 9.82 -10.67 16.30
N ASP A 22 9.59 -9.40 16.64
CA ASP A 22 9.53 -8.93 18.03
C ASP A 22 8.39 -9.60 18.82
N HIS A 23 7.30 -9.98 18.13
CA HIS A 23 6.19 -10.76 18.70
C HIS A 23 6.46 -12.27 18.74
N GLY A 24 7.65 -12.73 18.31
CA GLY A 24 8.07 -14.13 18.40
C GLY A 24 7.62 -15.01 17.23
N HIS A 25 7.23 -14.43 16.11
CA HIS A 25 6.90 -15.19 14.89
C HIS A 25 8.15 -15.42 14.01
N ASP A 26 8.12 -16.49 13.21
CA ASP A 26 9.06 -16.73 12.13
C ASP A 26 8.65 -15.88 10.91
N ALA A 27 9.00 -14.59 10.93
CA ALA A 27 8.69 -13.66 9.87
C ALA A 27 9.79 -13.64 8.81
N VAL A 28 9.46 -14.09 7.59
CA VAL A 28 10.39 -14.27 6.48
C VAL A 28 10.19 -13.14 5.45
N PRO A 29 11.19 -12.25 5.25
CA PRO A 29 11.11 -11.25 4.19
C PRO A 29 11.30 -11.89 2.82
N ALA A 30 10.37 -11.65 1.89
CA ALA A 30 10.41 -12.10 0.52
C ALA A 30 10.41 -10.93 -0.47
N SER A 31 11.40 -10.91 -1.35
CA SER A 31 11.59 -9.87 -2.36
C SER A 31 12.56 -10.36 -3.45
N PRO A 32 12.71 -9.67 -4.58
CA PRO A 32 13.74 -10.01 -5.56
C PRO A 32 15.16 -10.08 -4.98
N ARG A 33 15.44 -9.30 -3.94
CA ARG A 33 16.75 -9.34 -3.26
C ARG A 33 16.98 -10.63 -2.46
N THR A 34 15.92 -11.32 -2.07
CA THR A 34 15.97 -12.59 -1.34
C THR A 34 15.66 -13.80 -2.24
N GLY A 35 15.66 -13.61 -3.57
CA GLY A 35 15.41 -14.67 -4.55
C GLY A 35 13.92 -14.98 -4.79
N VAL A 36 13.01 -14.10 -4.38
CA VAL A 36 11.57 -14.30 -4.59
C VAL A 36 11.05 -13.23 -5.55
N ASN A 37 10.54 -13.67 -6.70
CA ASN A 37 9.98 -12.80 -7.73
C ASN A 37 8.51 -13.16 -8.00
N THR A 38 7.59 -12.31 -7.59
CA THR A 38 6.15 -12.53 -7.77
C THR A 38 5.69 -12.44 -9.23
N LEU A 39 6.43 -11.74 -10.10
CA LEU A 39 6.08 -11.64 -11.53
C LEU A 39 6.40 -12.92 -12.30
N THR A 40 7.48 -13.59 -11.95
CA THR A 40 7.91 -14.85 -12.61
C THR A 40 7.46 -16.09 -11.86
N GLY A 41 7.07 -15.95 -10.58
CA GLY A 41 6.80 -17.06 -9.68
C GLY A 41 8.04 -17.70 -9.05
N GLU A 42 9.24 -17.23 -9.41
CA GLU A 42 10.51 -17.76 -8.88
C GLU A 42 10.59 -17.62 -7.36
N GLY A 43 10.97 -18.70 -6.67
CA GLY A 43 11.12 -18.75 -5.22
C GLY A 43 9.82 -18.75 -4.41
N LEU A 44 8.64 -18.58 -5.03
CA LEU A 44 7.37 -18.53 -4.31
C LEU A 44 7.02 -19.84 -3.62
N ALA A 45 7.14 -20.97 -4.32
CA ALA A 45 6.81 -22.28 -3.76
C ALA A 45 7.72 -22.63 -2.57
N GLU A 46 9.00 -22.28 -2.68
CA GLU A 46 9.99 -22.56 -1.64
C GLU A 46 9.74 -21.70 -0.39
N VAL A 47 9.59 -20.39 -0.55
CA VAL A 47 9.41 -19.47 0.60
C VAL A 47 8.09 -19.72 1.33
N LEU A 48 7.04 -20.15 0.60
CA LEU A 48 5.70 -20.42 1.15
C LEU A 48 5.55 -21.84 1.75
N THR A 49 6.55 -22.69 1.64
CA THR A 49 6.50 -24.02 2.31
C THR A 49 6.28 -23.83 3.80
N ASP A 50 5.25 -24.49 4.36
CA ASP A 50 4.83 -24.40 5.77
C ASP A 50 4.48 -22.98 6.25
N ALA A 51 4.13 -22.06 5.37
CA ALA A 51 3.68 -20.73 5.74
C ALA A 51 2.23 -20.75 6.24
N ASP A 52 1.99 -20.21 7.44
CA ASP A 52 0.66 -20.02 8.00
C ASP A 52 -0.03 -18.82 7.37
N VAL A 53 0.72 -17.72 7.17
CA VAL A 53 0.22 -16.43 6.72
C VAL A 53 1.12 -15.85 5.62
N VAL A 54 0.49 -15.22 4.62
CA VAL A 54 1.15 -14.35 3.64
C VAL A 54 0.72 -12.91 3.89
N VAL A 55 1.67 -12.00 3.98
CA VAL A 55 1.44 -10.56 4.03
C VAL A 55 1.99 -9.93 2.76
N ASP A 56 1.13 -9.37 1.91
CA ASP A 56 1.51 -8.72 0.66
C ASP A 56 1.50 -7.19 0.81
N VAL A 57 2.69 -6.62 0.92
CA VAL A 57 2.96 -5.17 0.94
C VAL A 57 3.82 -4.76 -0.27
N SER A 58 3.78 -5.55 -1.33
CA SER A 58 4.50 -5.24 -2.56
C SER A 58 3.89 -4.05 -3.30
N ASN A 59 4.71 -3.35 -4.08
CA ASN A 59 4.26 -2.25 -4.93
C ASN A 59 4.96 -2.29 -6.28
N SER A 60 4.30 -1.72 -7.30
CA SER A 60 4.84 -1.61 -8.64
C SER A 60 6.01 -0.62 -8.69
N PRO A 61 7.05 -0.91 -9.49
CA PRO A 61 8.11 0.05 -9.76
C PRO A 61 7.70 1.17 -10.74
N SER A 62 6.57 1.01 -11.45
CA SER A 62 5.98 2.02 -12.33
C SER A 62 4.55 2.33 -11.90
N PHE A 63 4.13 3.57 -12.11
CA PHE A 63 2.74 4.03 -11.90
C PHE A 63 2.02 4.33 -13.22
N ASP A 64 2.65 4.03 -14.38
CA ASP A 64 1.98 4.09 -15.68
C ASP A 64 0.90 3.02 -15.78
N ASP A 65 -0.22 3.33 -16.42
CA ASP A 65 -1.47 2.55 -16.39
C ASP A 65 -1.27 1.06 -16.75
N ASP A 66 -0.68 0.77 -17.92
CA ASP A 66 -0.50 -0.61 -18.35
C ASP A 66 0.52 -1.38 -17.49
N PRO A 67 1.74 -0.86 -17.22
CA PRO A 67 2.72 -1.52 -16.38
C PRO A 67 2.23 -1.77 -14.95
N VAL A 68 1.52 -0.83 -14.34
CA VAL A 68 1.02 -1.00 -12.97
C VAL A 68 -0.09 -2.05 -12.90
N MET A 69 -0.97 -2.08 -13.88
CA MET A 69 -2.03 -3.09 -13.99
C MET A 69 -1.43 -4.48 -14.20
N GLU A 70 -0.47 -4.61 -15.12
CA GLU A 70 0.24 -5.86 -15.38
C GLU A 70 0.96 -6.36 -14.11
N PHE A 71 1.64 -5.46 -13.39
CA PHE A 71 2.32 -5.81 -12.14
C PHE A 71 1.36 -6.43 -11.15
N PHE A 72 0.29 -5.71 -10.76
CA PHE A 72 -0.60 -6.19 -9.71
C PHE A 72 -1.40 -7.43 -10.12
N THR A 73 -1.84 -7.53 -11.37
CA THR A 73 -2.59 -8.71 -11.84
C THR A 73 -1.70 -9.95 -11.92
N THR A 74 -0.49 -9.83 -12.47
CA THR A 74 0.43 -10.96 -12.62
C THR A 74 0.98 -11.41 -11.27
N SER A 75 1.49 -10.47 -10.45
CA SER A 75 2.06 -10.81 -9.14
C SER A 75 1.02 -11.45 -8.21
N THR A 76 -0.19 -10.90 -8.18
CA THR A 76 -1.26 -11.44 -7.31
C THR A 76 -1.72 -12.81 -7.76
N ASN A 77 -1.91 -13.05 -9.07
CA ASN A 77 -2.27 -14.37 -9.57
C ASN A 77 -1.22 -15.43 -9.21
N ASN A 78 0.06 -15.12 -9.41
CA ASN A 78 1.14 -16.03 -9.06
C ASN A 78 1.19 -16.30 -7.55
N LEU A 79 1.07 -15.24 -6.74
CA LEU A 79 1.13 -15.36 -5.28
C LEU A 79 -0.07 -16.14 -4.71
N VAL A 80 -1.28 -15.86 -5.20
CA VAL A 80 -2.50 -16.59 -4.82
C VAL A 80 -2.39 -18.06 -5.19
N ALA A 81 -1.92 -18.40 -6.40
CA ALA A 81 -1.73 -19.78 -6.83
C ALA A 81 -0.72 -20.52 -5.93
N ALA A 82 0.40 -19.89 -5.62
CA ALA A 82 1.43 -20.47 -4.75
C ALA A 82 0.93 -20.60 -3.30
N ALA A 83 0.23 -19.59 -2.75
CA ALA A 83 -0.35 -19.63 -1.42
C ALA A 83 -1.40 -20.75 -1.25
N LYS A 84 -2.26 -20.95 -2.26
CA LYS A 84 -3.20 -22.09 -2.30
C LYS A 84 -2.48 -23.41 -2.29
N SER A 85 -1.45 -23.57 -3.12
CA SER A 85 -0.69 -24.82 -3.23
C SER A 85 0.06 -25.15 -1.93
N ALA A 86 0.50 -24.12 -1.20
CA ALA A 86 1.16 -24.24 0.10
C ALA A 86 0.18 -24.46 1.27
N GLY A 87 -1.13 -24.27 1.06
CA GLY A 87 -2.14 -24.39 2.12
C GLY A 87 -2.14 -23.22 3.10
N VAL A 88 -1.73 -22.02 2.66
CA VAL A 88 -1.74 -20.79 3.49
C VAL A 88 -3.13 -20.53 4.05
N GLY A 89 -3.22 -20.34 5.36
CA GLY A 89 -4.47 -20.17 6.08
C GLY A 89 -4.99 -18.72 6.12
N HIS A 90 -4.14 -17.73 5.84
CA HIS A 90 -4.53 -16.32 5.86
C HIS A 90 -3.70 -15.49 4.86
N TYR A 91 -4.37 -14.76 3.97
CA TYR A 91 -3.75 -13.82 3.05
C TYR A 91 -4.07 -12.39 3.48
N VAL A 92 -3.07 -11.62 3.85
CA VAL A 92 -3.20 -10.20 4.23
C VAL A 92 -2.63 -9.33 3.11
N ALA A 93 -3.37 -8.33 2.64
CA ALA A 93 -2.88 -7.38 1.65
C ALA A 93 -3.05 -5.94 2.13
N VAL A 94 -2.07 -5.08 1.80
CA VAL A 94 -2.20 -3.63 1.99
C VAL A 94 -2.64 -2.98 0.68
N SER A 95 -3.75 -2.25 0.74
CA SER A 95 -4.36 -1.49 -0.34
C SER A 95 -4.47 0.00 0.05
N ILE A 96 -5.32 0.76 -0.63
CA ILE A 96 -5.39 2.22 -0.50
C ILE A 96 -6.83 2.65 -0.20
N VAL A 97 -7.02 3.51 0.80
CA VAL A 97 -8.32 4.13 1.11
C VAL A 97 -8.83 4.91 -0.11
N GLY A 98 -10.09 4.68 -0.49
CA GLY A 98 -10.75 5.35 -1.60
C GLY A 98 -10.36 4.85 -3.00
N CYS A 99 -9.55 3.79 -3.13
CA CYS A 99 -9.11 3.32 -4.45
C CYS A 99 -10.26 2.92 -5.37
N ASP A 100 -11.37 2.44 -4.83
CA ASP A 100 -12.58 2.04 -5.57
C ASP A 100 -13.48 3.22 -6.00
N GLU A 101 -13.26 4.41 -5.45
CA GLU A 101 -13.98 5.63 -5.80
C GLU A 101 -13.25 6.49 -6.85
N LEU A 102 -12.02 6.12 -7.22
CA LEU A 102 -11.12 6.91 -8.07
C LEU A 102 -10.72 6.15 -9.37
N PRO A 103 -11.67 5.77 -10.23
CA PRO A 103 -11.43 4.89 -11.37
C PRO A 103 -10.61 5.53 -12.51
N GLU A 104 -10.39 6.84 -12.51
CA GLU A 104 -9.57 7.51 -13.53
C GLU A 104 -8.07 7.26 -13.33
N SER A 105 -7.63 6.93 -12.12
CA SER A 105 -6.25 6.57 -11.83
C SER A 105 -5.96 5.11 -12.20
N GLY A 106 -4.99 4.87 -13.09
CA GLY A 106 -4.53 3.52 -13.44
C GLY A 106 -3.99 2.75 -12.24
N TYR A 107 -3.24 3.44 -11.39
CA TYR A 107 -2.69 2.85 -10.17
C TYR A 107 -3.79 2.38 -9.19
N LEU A 108 -4.79 3.22 -8.95
CA LEU A 108 -5.88 2.86 -8.02
C LEU A 108 -6.78 1.77 -8.62
N ARG A 109 -7.04 1.79 -9.95
CA ARG A 109 -7.69 0.66 -10.64
C ARG A 109 -6.93 -0.65 -10.48
N ALA A 110 -5.59 -0.61 -10.56
CA ALA A 110 -4.75 -1.79 -10.38
C ALA A 110 -4.84 -2.35 -8.95
N LYS A 111 -4.93 -1.48 -7.94
CA LYS A 111 -5.17 -1.90 -6.54
C LYS A 111 -6.54 -2.56 -6.37
N VAL A 112 -7.59 -2.01 -6.98
CA VAL A 112 -8.93 -2.66 -6.98
C VAL A 112 -8.88 -4.03 -7.69
N ALA A 113 -8.14 -4.15 -8.78
CA ALA A 113 -7.95 -5.43 -9.46
C ALA A 113 -7.24 -6.46 -8.56
N GLN A 114 -6.21 -6.02 -7.82
CA GLN A 114 -5.54 -6.85 -6.81
C GLN A 114 -6.51 -7.34 -5.74
N GLU A 115 -7.30 -6.45 -5.15
CA GLU A 115 -8.32 -6.78 -4.13
C GLU A 115 -9.28 -7.86 -4.65
N LYS A 116 -9.84 -7.67 -5.85
CA LYS A 116 -10.77 -8.63 -6.46
C LYS A 116 -10.17 -10.01 -6.71
N LEU A 117 -8.90 -10.09 -7.08
CA LEU A 117 -8.19 -11.35 -7.26
C LEU A 117 -8.03 -12.08 -5.93
N ILE A 118 -7.72 -11.35 -4.86
CA ILE A 118 -7.59 -11.91 -3.50
C ILE A 118 -8.95 -12.40 -3.00
N GLU A 119 -10.01 -11.60 -3.14
CA GLU A 119 -11.39 -11.98 -2.75
C GLU A 119 -11.85 -13.25 -3.47
N ALA A 120 -11.58 -13.37 -4.77
CA ALA A 120 -11.94 -14.51 -5.58
C ALA A 120 -11.06 -15.76 -5.33
N ALA A 121 -9.95 -15.62 -4.60
CA ALA A 121 -8.97 -16.67 -4.42
C ALA A 121 -9.48 -17.89 -3.65
N GLY A 122 -10.46 -17.72 -2.76
CA GLY A 122 -10.94 -18.78 -1.86
C GLY A 122 -9.95 -19.15 -0.76
N ILE A 123 -8.98 -18.29 -0.48
CA ILE A 123 -8.13 -18.32 0.71
C ILE A 123 -8.77 -17.36 1.73
N PRO A 124 -8.81 -17.68 3.05
CA PRO A 124 -9.21 -16.69 4.04
C PRO A 124 -8.32 -15.45 3.96
N TYR A 125 -8.93 -14.26 3.90
CA TYR A 125 -8.18 -13.04 3.62
C TYR A 125 -8.56 -11.87 4.52
N SER A 126 -7.66 -10.88 4.56
CA SER A 126 -7.89 -9.54 5.10
C SER A 126 -7.24 -8.51 4.17
N ILE A 127 -7.98 -7.46 3.81
CA ILE A 127 -7.45 -6.34 3.04
C ILE A 127 -7.43 -5.11 3.95
N ILE A 128 -6.27 -4.51 4.09
CA ILE A 128 -6.06 -3.26 4.83
C ILE A 128 -5.94 -2.15 3.80
N ARG A 129 -6.93 -1.28 3.71
CA ARG A 129 -6.81 -0.05 2.95
C ARG A 129 -6.20 1.02 3.85
N ALA A 130 -4.96 1.40 3.58
CA ALA A 130 -4.26 2.45 4.29
C ALA A 130 -4.41 3.80 3.59
N THR A 131 -4.38 4.89 4.37
CA THR A 131 -4.18 6.23 3.84
C THR A 131 -2.72 6.44 3.42
N GLN A 132 -2.36 7.59 2.88
CA GLN A 132 -1.04 7.87 2.34
C GLN A 132 0.03 7.82 3.42
N PHE A 133 1.19 7.26 3.10
CA PHE A 133 2.28 7.18 4.07
C PHE A 133 2.90 8.56 4.34
N ALA A 134 3.09 8.88 5.62
CA ALA A 134 3.67 10.15 6.05
C ALA A 134 5.08 10.36 5.47
N GLU A 135 5.84 9.28 5.28
CA GLU A 135 7.17 9.29 4.67
C GLU A 135 7.17 9.70 3.20
N PHE A 136 6.00 9.69 2.53
CA PHE A 136 5.88 10.07 1.12
C PHE A 136 5.31 11.48 0.90
N THR A 137 5.03 12.23 1.96
CA THR A 137 4.49 13.60 1.84
C THR A 137 5.41 14.54 1.04
N ASP A 138 6.73 14.37 1.15
CA ASP A 138 7.71 15.11 0.36
C ASP A 138 7.59 14.79 -1.13
N ALA A 139 7.49 13.50 -1.48
CA ALA A 139 7.32 13.07 -2.87
C ALA A 139 5.96 13.49 -3.44
N ILE A 140 4.89 13.42 -2.63
CA ILE A 140 3.56 13.90 -3.01
C ILE A 140 3.62 15.39 -3.33
N THR A 141 4.22 16.20 -2.44
CA THR A 141 4.38 17.65 -2.64
C THR A 141 5.20 17.96 -3.90
N ALA A 142 6.29 17.21 -4.10
CA ALA A 142 7.13 17.35 -5.29
C ALA A 142 6.37 17.03 -6.59
N SER A 143 5.52 16.00 -6.59
CA SER A 143 4.71 15.62 -7.77
C SER A 143 3.65 16.65 -8.15
N LEU A 144 3.23 17.49 -7.19
CA LEU A 144 2.29 18.58 -7.38
C LEU A 144 2.97 19.91 -7.72
N THR A 145 4.30 19.94 -7.83
CA THR A 145 5.08 21.15 -8.08
C THR A 145 5.19 21.45 -9.58
N VAL A 146 4.82 22.67 -9.95
CA VAL A 146 4.93 23.19 -11.32
C VAL A 146 5.65 24.55 -11.27
N GLY A 147 6.91 24.60 -11.70
CA GLY A 147 7.74 25.80 -11.58
C GLY A 147 7.96 26.22 -10.11
N ASP A 148 7.56 27.43 -9.77
CA ASP A 148 7.67 27.99 -8.41
C ASP A 148 6.38 27.82 -7.57
N GLU A 149 5.44 27.01 -8.04
CA GLU A 149 4.16 26.78 -7.36
C GLU A 149 3.98 25.29 -7.05
N VAL A 150 3.41 24.98 -5.89
CA VAL A 150 2.85 23.68 -5.56
C VAL A 150 1.33 23.77 -5.72
N ARG A 151 0.78 23.13 -6.76
CA ARG A 151 -0.65 23.17 -7.08
C ARG A 151 -1.34 21.96 -6.48
N VAL A 152 -2.07 22.19 -5.41
CA VAL A 152 -2.70 21.13 -4.61
C VAL A 152 -4.20 21.06 -4.87
N PRO A 153 -4.80 19.84 -4.85
CA PRO A 153 -6.26 19.69 -4.94
C PRO A 153 -6.96 20.25 -3.70
N ASP A 154 -8.21 20.69 -3.86
CA ASP A 154 -9.08 21.05 -2.74
C ASP A 154 -9.67 19.81 -2.07
N ALA A 155 -8.81 19.07 -1.37
CA ALA A 155 -9.13 17.80 -0.75
C ALA A 155 -8.36 17.60 0.57
N LEU A 156 -8.83 16.64 1.37
CA LEU A 156 -8.14 16.18 2.57
C LEU A 156 -7.21 15.01 2.27
N ILE A 157 -6.13 14.95 3.03
CA ILE A 157 -5.19 13.83 3.11
C ILE A 157 -5.02 13.45 4.59
N GLN A 158 -4.73 12.18 4.87
CA GLN A 158 -4.63 11.67 6.25
C GLN A 158 -3.36 10.83 6.40
N PRO A 159 -2.16 11.44 6.42
CA PRO A 159 -0.90 10.70 6.40
C PRO A 159 -0.76 9.80 7.61
N ILE A 160 -0.45 8.52 7.37
CA ILE A 160 -0.13 7.52 8.40
C ILE A 160 1.36 7.20 8.41
N ALA A 161 1.99 7.20 9.57
CA ALA A 161 3.36 6.72 9.69
C ALA A 161 3.45 5.23 9.34
N THR A 162 4.45 4.83 8.54
CA THR A 162 4.60 3.41 8.18
C THR A 162 4.89 2.53 9.40
N GLN A 163 5.36 3.09 10.52
CA GLN A 163 5.50 2.37 11.78
C GLN A 163 4.14 1.99 12.36
N ASP A 164 3.20 2.95 12.42
CA ASP A 164 1.85 2.72 12.95
C ASP A 164 1.08 1.74 12.05
N LEU A 165 1.24 1.88 10.73
CA LEU A 165 0.64 0.93 9.80
C LEU A 165 1.24 -0.47 9.94
N ALA A 166 2.55 -0.60 10.22
CA ALA A 166 3.17 -1.90 10.44
C ALA A 166 2.61 -2.61 11.69
N ASP A 167 2.29 -1.84 12.74
CA ASP A 167 1.64 -2.37 13.94
C ASP A 167 0.25 -2.94 13.61
N GLU A 168 -0.53 -2.23 12.80
CA GLU A 168 -1.86 -2.69 12.38
C GLU A 168 -1.79 -3.90 11.41
N VAL A 169 -0.84 -3.90 10.47
CA VAL A 169 -0.63 -5.05 9.57
C VAL A 169 -0.23 -6.28 10.38
N ALA A 170 0.65 -6.15 11.37
CA ALA A 170 1.03 -7.25 12.26
C ALA A 170 -0.18 -7.75 13.07
N ARG A 171 -0.96 -6.85 13.67
CA ARG A 171 -2.19 -7.19 14.41
C ARG A 171 -3.16 -8.01 13.54
N VAL A 172 -3.38 -7.59 12.30
CA VAL A 172 -4.29 -8.31 11.38
C VAL A 172 -3.69 -9.66 10.97
N ALA A 173 -2.39 -9.73 10.69
CA ALA A 173 -1.72 -10.97 10.28
C ALA A 173 -1.72 -12.04 11.40
N GLU A 174 -1.67 -11.62 12.66
CA GLU A 174 -1.71 -12.48 13.84
C GLU A 174 -3.13 -12.90 14.23
N GLY A 175 -4.12 -12.16 13.74
CA GLY A 175 -5.54 -12.36 14.07
C GLY A 175 -6.25 -13.35 13.18
N GLN A 176 -7.57 -13.45 13.39
CA GLN A 176 -8.44 -14.21 12.49
C GLN A 176 -8.67 -13.43 11.19
N PRO A 177 -8.78 -14.11 10.04
CA PRO A 177 -9.12 -13.46 8.78
C PRO A 177 -10.40 -12.64 8.86
N LEU A 178 -10.37 -11.39 8.39
CA LEU A 178 -11.51 -10.47 8.41
C LEU A 178 -12.58 -10.88 7.39
N ALA A 179 -12.22 -11.62 6.36
CA ALA A 179 -13.05 -11.89 5.18
C ALA A 179 -13.64 -10.60 4.60
N GLY A 180 -12.85 -9.53 4.58
CA GLY A 180 -13.27 -8.19 4.19
C GLY A 180 -12.14 -7.17 4.20
N ILE A 181 -12.55 -5.90 4.17
CA ILE A 181 -11.67 -4.72 4.09
C ILE A 181 -11.77 -3.93 5.39
N GLU A 182 -10.62 -3.53 5.93
CA GLU A 182 -10.48 -2.57 7.04
C GLU A 182 -9.77 -1.31 6.56
N ASN A 183 -10.35 -0.12 6.83
CA ASN A 183 -9.73 1.16 6.50
C ASN A 183 -8.92 1.69 7.68
N ILE A 184 -7.66 2.02 7.46
CA ILE A 184 -6.72 2.50 8.47
C ILE A 184 -6.12 3.82 8.02
N GLY A 185 -6.18 4.84 8.84
CA GLY A 185 -5.65 6.17 8.56
C GLY A 185 -4.79 6.73 9.68
N GLY A 186 -3.99 7.73 9.34
CA GLY A 186 -3.24 8.49 10.33
C GLY A 186 -4.16 9.24 11.31
N PRO A 187 -3.59 9.82 12.37
CA PRO A 187 -4.37 10.42 13.45
C PRO A 187 -5.10 11.71 13.05
N GLU A 188 -4.63 12.40 12.00
CA GLU A 188 -5.15 13.70 11.63
C GLU A 188 -5.51 13.78 10.14
N LYS A 189 -6.69 14.34 9.85
CA LYS A 189 -7.12 14.73 8.50
C LYS A 189 -6.72 16.19 8.28
N VAL A 190 -5.82 16.44 7.32
CA VAL A 190 -5.35 17.80 6.98
C VAL A 190 -5.64 18.10 5.52
N SER A 191 -5.68 19.37 5.13
CA SER A 191 -5.77 19.72 3.71
C SER A 191 -4.44 19.43 2.99
N PHE A 192 -4.51 19.16 1.68
CA PHE A 192 -3.29 19.09 0.85
C PHE A 192 -2.49 20.39 0.93
N GLU A 193 -3.18 21.55 1.06
CA GLU A 193 -2.52 22.84 1.25
C GLU A 193 -1.69 22.87 2.53
N GLN A 194 -2.27 22.43 3.66
CA GLN A 194 -1.57 22.40 4.94
C GLN A 194 -0.36 21.45 4.86
N MET A 195 -0.55 20.22 4.36
CA MET A 195 0.54 19.25 4.18
C MET A 195 1.68 19.84 3.34
N ALA A 196 1.37 20.45 2.19
CA ALA A 196 2.40 21.02 1.31
C ALA A 196 3.15 22.18 1.98
N ARG A 197 2.46 23.05 2.70
CA ARG A 197 3.10 24.15 3.48
C ARG A 197 4.05 23.62 4.56
N GLU A 198 3.65 22.58 5.27
CA GLU A 198 4.48 21.93 6.29
C GLU A 198 5.73 21.28 5.69
N VAL A 199 5.57 20.62 4.53
CA VAL A 199 6.70 20.05 3.78
C VAL A 199 7.69 21.14 3.35
N LEU A 200 7.21 22.21 2.69
CA LEU A 200 8.06 23.32 2.25
C LEU A 200 8.77 24.00 3.42
N ALA A 201 8.06 24.26 4.52
CA ALA A 201 8.64 24.87 5.72
C ALA A 201 9.78 24.00 6.31
N ARG A 202 9.59 22.68 6.37
CA ARG A 202 10.61 21.75 6.85
C ARG A 202 11.83 21.71 5.94
N GLN A 203 11.63 21.88 4.62
CA GLN A 203 12.71 21.91 3.63
C GLN A 203 13.39 23.27 3.49
N GLY A 204 12.82 24.34 4.08
CA GLY A 204 13.29 25.72 3.87
C GLY A 204 13.02 26.22 2.45
N ASP A 205 12.04 25.63 1.75
CA ASP A 205 11.65 26.01 0.39
C ASP A 205 10.63 27.17 0.43
N THR A 206 10.77 28.13 -0.50
CA THR A 206 9.95 29.34 -0.56
C THR A 206 8.86 29.31 -1.63
N LYS A 207 8.62 28.15 -2.27
CA LYS A 207 7.57 28.01 -3.26
C LYS A 207 6.18 28.37 -2.69
N THR A 208 5.34 28.85 -3.58
CA THR A 208 3.96 29.21 -3.20
C THR A 208 3.05 27.98 -3.31
N VAL A 209 2.24 27.72 -2.28
CA VAL A 209 1.19 26.69 -2.35
C VAL A 209 -0.10 27.34 -2.85
N VAL A 210 -0.66 26.78 -3.92
CA VAL A 210 -1.90 27.23 -4.57
C VAL A 210 -2.91 26.10 -4.58
N VAL A 211 -4.10 26.34 -4.01
CA VAL A 211 -5.23 25.39 -4.14
C VAL A 211 -5.79 25.54 -5.55
N ASP A 212 -5.68 24.46 -6.33
CA ASP A 212 -6.17 24.39 -7.71
C ASP A 212 -7.24 23.30 -7.81
N PRO A 213 -8.51 23.65 -8.05
CA PRO A 213 -9.59 22.66 -8.16
C PRO A 213 -9.44 21.69 -9.35
N HIS A 214 -8.50 21.97 -10.26
CA HIS A 214 -8.17 21.08 -11.38
C HIS A 214 -6.91 20.23 -11.12
N ALA A 215 -6.24 20.42 -9.99
CA ALA A 215 -5.12 19.57 -9.62
C ALA A 215 -5.59 18.12 -9.42
N THR A 216 -4.80 17.17 -9.91
CA THR A 216 -5.09 15.74 -9.83
C THR A 216 -4.09 15.03 -8.92
N TYR A 217 -4.49 13.89 -8.38
CA TYR A 217 -3.64 12.98 -7.64
C TYR A 217 -3.59 11.63 -8.38
N PHE A 218 -2.40 11.19 -8.79
CA PHE A 218 -2.24 10.04 -9.70
C PHE A 218 -3.17 10.09 -10.94
N GLY A 219 -3.30 11.28 -11.53
CA GLY A 219 -4.08 11.51 -12.74
C GLY A 219 -5.60 11.59 -12.55
N THR A 220 -6.10 11.51 -11.31
CA THR A 220 -7.54 11.56 -11.00
C THR A 220 -7.89 12.81 -10.18
N PRO A 221 -9.03 13.48 -10.46
CA PRO A 221 -9.54 14.53 -9.59
C PRO A 221 -10.00 13.94 -8.26
N LEU A 222 -9.91 14.72 -7.19
CA LEU A 222 -10.33 14.32 -5.85
C LEU A 222 -11.59 15.07 -5.42
N SER A 223 -12.48 14.40 -4.71
CA SER A 223 -13.43 15.04 -3.81
C SER A 223 -12.78 15.26 -2.43
N THR A 224 -13.40 16.10 -1.60
CA THR A 224 -12.84 16.49 -0.30
C THR A 224 -12.38 15.29 0.54
N ASN A 225 -13.11 14.19 0.53
CA ASN A 225 -12.87 13.04 1.41
C ASN A 225 -12.36 11.77 0.68
N SER A 226 -11.97 11.87 -0.58
CA SER A 226 -11.57 10.70 -1.39
C SER A 226 -10.43 9.87 -0.80
N LEU A 227 -9.54 10.48 0.00
CA LEU A 227 -8.30 9.85 0.48
C LEU A 227 -8.23 9.75 2.01
N VAL A 228 -9.33 9.90 2.70
CA VAL A 228 -9.39 9.81 4.16
C VAL A 228 -10.36 8.71 4.60
N THR A 229 -10.12 8.16 5.79
CA THR A 229 -11.05 7.16 6.35
C THR A 229 -12.44 7.75 6.55
N PRO A 230 -13.51 6.95 6.46
CA PRO A 230 -14.87 7.39 6.74
C PRO A 230 -15.06 8.07 8.09
#